data_a6c230762f883f5b717d37e0bceaaead
#
_entry.id   a6c230762f883f5b717d37e0bceaaead
#
_cell.length_a   1.000
_cell.length_b   1.000
_cell.length_c   1.000
_cell.angle_alpha   90.00
_cell.angle_beta   90.00
_cell.angle_gamma   90.00
#
_symmetry.space_group_name_H-M   'P 1'
#
loop_
_entity.id
_entity.type
_entity.pdbx_description
1 polymer ?
#
loop_
_entity_poly.entity_id
_entity_poly.type
_entity_poly.pdbx_seq_one_letter_code
_entity_poly.pdbx_strand_id
1 'polypeptide(L)'
;MSSASANPDRRVTRETGPARAIADLAEPVLEELGFRLVRVKVSGRDGGTVQIMAERPSGEMSVEDCATISRRLSPVLDAYDPMPAQYRLEVSSPGIDRPLVRPSDFALWAGHEAKIELTELVDGRKRFRGLIEGVVKDEVRLKIELEGKAEPVTIGLPFSLINEAKLIADMESFKADLSGRKPAH
;
A
#
# COMPACT_ATOMS: atom_id res chain seq x y z
N MET A 1 27.45 -3.68 -15.01
CA MET A 1 26.39 -2.78 -14.50
C MET A 1 25.51 -3.59 -13.56
N SER A 2 25.64 -3.36 -12.28
CA SER A 2 24.80 -4.00 -11.28
C SER A 2 23.37 -3.49 -11.44
N SER A 3 22.48 -4.34 -11.92
CA SER A 3 21.06 -4.15 -11.70
C SER A 3 20.87 -4.24 -10.19
N ALA A 4 20.74 -3.12 -9.53
CA ALA A 4 20.32 -3.08 -8.15
C ALA A 4 18.96 -3.79 -8.11
N SER A 5 18.95 -5.00 -7.60
CA SER A 5 17.72 -5.74 -7.30
C SER A 5 16.90 -4.82 -6.42
N ALA A 6 15.78 -4.33 -6.93
CA ALA A 6 14.91 -3.45 -6.17
C ALA A 6 14.52 -4.18 -4.88
N ASN A 7 14.77 -3.55 -3.74
CA ASN A 7 14.41 -4.11 -2.44
C ASN A 7 12.90 -4.44 -2.47
N PRO A 8 12.50 -5.72 -2.35
CA PRO A 8 11.09 -6.12 -2.45
C PRO A 8 10.22 -5.53 -1.34
N ASP A 9 10.84 -5.06 -0.27
CA ASP A 9 10.15 -4.45 0.87
C ASP A 9 10.06 -2.93 0.81
N ARG A 10 10.62 -2.31 -0.23
CA ARG A 10 10.52 -0.87 -0.42
C ARG A 10 9.17 -0.49 -1.01
N ARG A 11 8.52 0.53 -0.42
CA ARG A 11 7.29 1.08 -1.00
C ARG A 11 7.54 1.67 -2.39
N VAL A 12 6.72 1.29 -3.33
CA VAL A 12 6.76 1.80 -4.71
C VAL A 12 5.80 2.97 -4.91
N THR A 13 4.72 3.03 -4.12
CA THR A 13 3.78 4.14 -4.09
C THR A 13 4.30 5.25 -3.17
N ARG A 14 4.09 6.49 -3.55
CA ARG A 14 4.54 7.65 -2.79
C ARG A 14 3.44 8.66 -2.66
N GLU A 15 3.24 9.15 -1.46
CA GLU A 15 2.39 10.27 -1.17
C GLU A 15 2.96 11.56 -1.77
N THR A 16 2.10 12.59 -1.88
CA THR A 16 2.47 13.94 -2.32
C THR A 16 2.05 14.96 -1.25
N GLY A 17 2.59 16.16 -1.33
CA GLY A 17 2.24 17.25 -0.42
C GLY A 17 2.50 16.92 1.06
N PRO A 18 1.61 17.37 1.97
CA PRO A 18 1.77 17.13 3.41
C PRO A 18 1.82 15.65 3.79
N ALA A 19 1.07 14.80 3.10
CA ALA A 19 1.09 13.36 3.34
C ALA A 19 2.49 12.76 3.11
N ARG A 20 3.24 13.28 2.15
CA ARG A 20 4.61 12.85 1.91
C ARG A 20 5.55 13.22 3.06
N ALA A 21 5.47 14.46 3.54
CA ALA A 21 6.28 14.89 4.67
C ALA A 21 6.00 14.03 5.91
N ILE A 22 4.74 13.72 6.16
CA ILE A 22 4.32 12.84 7.25
C ILE A 22 4.84 11.42 7.04
N ALA A 23 4.76 10.88 5.84
CA ALA A 23 5.28 9.55 5.51
C ALA A 23 6.79 9.45 5.76
N ASP A 24 7.55 10.45 5.34
CA ASP A 24 9.00 10.52 5.53
C ASP A 24 9.38 10.58 7.02
N LEU A 25 8.56 11.21 7.87
CA LEU A 25 8.74 11.23 9.32
C LEU A 25 8.30 9.93 10.00
N ALA A 26 7.20 9.34 9.55
CA ALA A 26 6.59 8.18 10.18
C ALA A 26 7.30 6.88 9.86
N GLU A 27 7.79 6.71 8.65
CA GLU A 27 8.39 5.44 8.20
C GLU A 27 9.55 4.97 9.09
N PRO A 28 10.55 5.80 9.43
CA PRO A 28 11.63 5.39 10.32
C PRO A 28 11.15 5.01 11.73
N VAL A 29 10.18 5.74 12.26
CA VAL A 29 9.60 5.48 13.60
C VAL A 29 8.89 4.13 13.63
N LEU A 30 8.11 3.84 12.59
CA LEU A 30 7.40 2.57 12.45
C LEU A 30 8.38 1.40 12.34
N GLU A 31 9.41 1.52 11.52
CA GLU A 31 10.45 0.51 11.35
C GLU A 31 11.17 0.21 12.66
N GLU A 32 11.51 1.25 13.43
CA GLU A 32 12.13 1.11 14.76
C GLU A 32 11.25 0.30 15.73
N LEU A 33 9.92 0.46 15.64
CA LEU A 33 8.95 -0.25 16.47
C LEU A 33 8.61 -1.66 15.93
N GLY A 34 9.16 -2.07 14.80
CA GLY A 34 8.87 -3.37 14.17
C GLY A 34 7.64 -3.39 13.28
N PHE A 35 7.18 -2.22 12.88
CA PHE A 35 6.07 -2.05 11.92
C PHE A 35 6.57 -1.53 10.59
N ARG A 36 5.73 -1.57 9.59
CA ARG A 36 5.99 -0.94 8.30
C ARG A 36 4.82 -0.06 7.87
N LEU A 37 5.16 1.05 7.25
CA LEU A 37 4.18 1.99 6.74
C LEU A 37 3.49 1.41 5.49
N VAL A 38 2.16 1.47 5.46
CA VAL A 38 1.36 1.13 4.27
C VAL A 38 1.00 2.40 3.51
N ARG A 39 0.34 3.34 4.18
CA ARG A 39 -0.13 4.58 3.55
C ARG A 39 -0.32 5.69 4.56
N VAL A 40 -0.07 6.93 4.12
CA VAL A 40 -0.51 8.14 4.81
C VAL A 40 -1.59 8.81 3.97
N LYS A 41 -2.70 9.16 4.60
CA LYS A 41 -3.80 9.89 3.96
C LYS A 41 -4.17 11.10 4.81
N VAL A 42 -4.17 12.26 4.18
CA VAL A 42 -4.62 13.52 4.77
C VAL A 42 -5.99 13.84 4.17
N SER A 43 -6.99 14.03 5.01
CA SER A 43 -8.36 14.29 4.58
C SER A 43 -9.03 15.32 5.49
N GLY A 44 -10.07 15.99 4.98
CA GLY A 44 -10.83 17.00 5.70
C GLY A 44 -10.38 18.43 5.40
N ARG A 45 -11.24 19.38 5.77
CA ARG A 45 -10.98 20.83 5.74
C ARG A 45 -10.76 21.30 7.16
N ASP A 46 -9.98 22.37 7.35
CA ASP A 46 -9.82 23.10 8.61
C ASP A 46 -9.65 22.20 9.86
N GLY A 47 -8.50 21.59 10.01
CA GLY A 47 -8.24 20.67 11.11
C GLY A 47 -8.53 19.20 10.79
N GLY A 48 -8.26 18.80 9.58
CA GLY A 48 -8.54 17.48 9.05
C GLY A 48 -7.94 16.30 9.82
N THR A 49 -8.02 15.14 9.21
CA THR A 49 -7.52 13.88 9.75
C THR A 49 -6.27 13.43 9.00
N VAL A 50 -5.25 13.06 9.75
CA VAL A 50 -4.06 12.34 9.25
C VAL A 50 -4.23 10.87 9.61
N GLN A 51 -4.42 10.02 8.62
CA GLN A 51 -4.51 8.58 8.80
C GLN A 51 -3.16 7.95 8.47
N ILE A 52 -2.59 7.25 9.43
CA ILE A 52 -1.41 6.40 9.25
C ILE A 52 -1.89 4.96 9.20
N MET A 53 -1.73 4.34 8.05
CA MET A 53 -2.01 2.93 7.87
C MET A 53 -0.69 2.16 7.97
N ALA A 54 -0.61 1.21 8.88
CA ALA A 54 0.59 0.45 9.16
C ALA A 54 0.26 -1.01 9.47
N GLU A 55 1.27 -1.86 9.43
CA GLU A 55 1.15 -3.27 9.75
C GLU A 55 2.49 -3.84 10.23
N ARG A 56 2.46 -4.99 10.89
CA ARG A 56 3.65 -5.81 11.09
C ARG A 56 4.04 -6.49 9.77
N PRO A 57 5.29 -6.87 9.56
CA PRO A 57 5.68 -7.67 8.39
C PRO A 57 4.87 -8.96 8.22
N SER A 58 4.34 -9.51 9.33
CA SER A 58 3.40 -10.65 9.30
C SER A 58 2.00 -10.30 8.79
N GLY A 59 1.67 -9.00 8.66
CA GLY A 59 0.35 -8.51 8.29
C GLY A 59 -0.61 -8.33 9.45
N GLU A 60 -0.20 -8.66 10.67
CA GLU A 60 -1.01 -8.49 11.87
C GLU A 60 -0.94 -7.06 12.42
N MET A 61 -1.99 -6.64 13.11
CA MET A 61 -2.06 -5.34 13.74
C MET A 61 -3.16 -5.34 14.80
N SER A 62 -2.80 -5.13 16.05
CA SER A 62 -3.74 -5.03 17.16
C SER A 62 -4.14 -3.58 17.44
N VAL A 63 -5.21 -3.40 18.21
CA VAL A 63 -5.63 -2.07 18.71
C VAL A 63 -4.52 -1.47 19.59
N GLU A 64 -3.85 -2.27 20.38
CA GLU A 64 -2.74 -1.84 21.23
C GLU A 64 -1.53 -1.41 20.41
N ASP A 65 -1.23 -2.10 19.31
CA ASP A 65 -0.20 -1.70 18.36
C ASP A 65 -0.50 -0.30 17.77
N CYS A 66 -1.75 -0.04 17.41
CA CYS A 66 -2.18 1.28 16.93
C CYS A 66 -1.95 2.37 17.99
N ALA A 67 -2.28 2.08 19.25
CA ALA A 67 -2.05 3.01 20.36
C ALA A 67 -0.56 3.27 20.61
N THR A 68 0.28 2.25 20.52
CA THR A 68 1.73 2.37 20.65
C THR A 68 2.31 3.26 19.56
N ILE A 69 1.91 3.03 18.31
CA ILE A 69 2.36 3.85 17.17
C ILE A 69 1.90 5.30 17.35
N SER A 70 0.65 5.53 17.72
CA SER A 70 0.11 6.86 17.94
C SER A 70 0.89 7.65 19.01
N ARG A 71 1.20 7.01 20.14
CA ARG A 71 2.00 7.63 21.20
C ARG A 71 3.42 7.98 20.79
N ARG A 72 4.02 7.20 19.91
CA ARG A 72 5.38 7.44 19.40
C ARG A 72 5.42 8.47 18.29
N LEU A 73 4.39 8.51 17.45
CA LEU A 73 4.34 9.46 16.32
C LEU A 73 3.88 10.86 16.73
N SER A 74 2.96 10.98 17.67
CA SER A 74 2.43 12.30 18.07
C SER A 74 3.51 13.31 18.43
N PRO A 75 4.51 13.01 19.29
CA PRO A 75 5.58 13.96 19.60
C PRO A 75 6.44 14.33 18.39
N VAL A 76 6.68 13.37 17.49
CA VAL A 76 7.49 13.62 16.28
C VAL A 76 6.75 14.56 15.33
N LEU A 77 5.47 14.32 15.10
CA LEU A 77 4.64 15.18 14.26
C LEU A 77 4.45 16.57 14.88
N ASP A 78 4.27 16.66 16.18
CA ASP A 78 4.17 17.94 16.89
C ASP A 78 5.47 18.76 16.77
N ALA A 79 6.63 18.11 16.85
CA ALA A 79 7.92 18.76 16.76
C ALA A 79 8.22 19.31 15.35
N TYR A 80 7.84 18.58 14.32
CA TYR A 80 8.09 18.96 12.93
C TYR A 80 6.95 19.76 12.28
N ASP A 81 5.78 19.73 12.88
CA ASP A 81 4.59 20.49 12.47
C ASP A 81 4.32 20.48 10.96
N PRO A 82 4.15 19.28 10.35
CA PRO A 82 4.05 19.15 8.91
C PRO A 82 2.71 19.63 8.33
N MET A 83 1.74 19.95 9.19
CA MET A 83 0.40 20.38 8.81
C MET A 83 0.18 21.86 9.10
N PRO A 84 -0.51 22.60 8.21
CA PRO A 84 -0.77 24.03 8.40
C PRO A 84 -1.80 24.35 9.50
N ALA A 85 -2.55 23.36 9.96
CA ALA A 85 -3.59 23.49 10.96
C ALA A 85 -3.62 22.29 11.91
N GLN A 86 -4.37 22.39 12.99
CA GLN A 86 -4.58 21.27 13.90
C GLN A 86 -5.26 20.10 13.15
N TYR A 87 -4.90 18.88 13.51
CA TYR A 87 -5.41 17.66 12.89
C TYR A 87 -5.63 16.57 13.92
N ARG A 88 -6.44 15.59 13.56
CA ARG A 88 -6.62 14.36 14.32
C ARG A 88 -5.69 13.30 13.73
N LEU A 89 -4.91 12.65 14.58
CA LEU A 89 -4.10 11.50 14.18
C LEU A 89 -4.89 10.21 14.37
N GLU A 90 -5.04 9.44 13.31
CA GLU A 90 -5.62 8.11 13.33
C GLU A 90 -4.59 7.08 12.84
N VAL A 91 -4.41 6.02 13.60
CA VAL A 91 -3.56 4.88 13.23
C VAL A 91 -4.46 3.68 13.00
N SER A 92 -4.33 3.04 11.87
CA SER A 92 -5.15 1.88 11.50
C SER A 92 -4.32 0.81 10.78
N SER A 93 -4.87 -0.40 10.77
CA SER A 93 -4.40 -1.49 9.91
C SER A 93 -5.01 -1.36 8.51
N PRO A 94 -4.40 -2.02 7.48
CA PRO A 94 -5.05 -2.18 6.19
C PRO A 94 -6.40 -2.89 6.34
N GLY A 95 -7.42 -2.35 5.67
CA GLY A 95 -8.74 -2.96 5.63
C GLY A 95 -8.90 -3.97 4.50
N ILE A 96 -10.15 -4.29 4.15
CA ILE A 96 -10.52 -5.21 3.07
C ILE A 96 -10.00 -4.70 1.73
N ASP A 97 -10.13 -3.41 1.46
CA ASP A 97 -9.57 -2.75 0.27
C ASP A 97 -8.09 -2.43 0.49
N ARG A 98 -7.32 -3.46 0.76
CA ARG A 98 -5.92 -3.36 1.11
C ARG A 98 -5.10 -2.66 0.03
N PRO A 99 -4.39 -1.55 0.34
CA PRO A 99 -3.41 -0.98 -0.55
C PRO A 99 -2.23 -1.93 -0.76
N LEU A 100 -1.79 -2.04 -2.01
CA LEU A 100 -0.60 -2.78 -2.40
C LEU A 100 0.51 -1.76 -2.65
N VAL A 101 1.51 -1.72 -1.79
CA VAL A 101 2.49 -0.63 -1.79
C VAL A 101 3.93 -1.11 -1.99
N ARG A 102 4.17 -2.43 -1.93
CA ARG A 102 5.50 -3.04 -2.09
C ARG A 102 5.46 -4.13 -3.15
N PRO A 103 6.58 -4.40 -3.86
CA PRO A 103 6.66 -5.57 -4.73
C PRO A 103 6.29 -6.87 -4.02
N SER A 104 6.71 -7.03 -2.77
CA SER A 104 6.35 -8.19 -1.94
C SER A 104 4.84 -8.33 -1.71
N ASP A 105 4.10 -7.22 -1.64
CA ASP A 105 2.63 -7.27 -1.52
C ASP A 105 2.01 -7.90 -2.77
N PHE A 106 2.46 -7.50 -3.96
CA PHE A 106 1.95 -8.07 -5.22
C PHE A 106 2.30 -9.55 -5.37
N ALA A 107 3.47 -9.97 -4.92
CA ALA A 107 3.85 -11.37 -4.92
C ALA A 107 3.00 -12.20 -3.95
N LEU A 108 2.75 -11.67 -2.75
CA LEU A 108 1.95 -12.32 -1.72
C LEU A 108 0.49 -12.51 -2.15
N TRP A 109 -0.07 -11.52 -2.85
CA TRP A 109 -1.47 -11.50 -3.28
C TRP A 109 -1.66 -11.95 -4.73
N ALA A 110 -0.69 -12.65 -5.32
CA ALA A 110 -0.87 -13.30 -6.61
C ALA A 110 -2.08 -14.26 -6.57
N GLY A 111 -2.87 -14.25 -7.62
CA GLY A 111 -4.13 -14.99 -7.70
C GLY A 111 -5.36 -14.17 -7.28
N HIS A 112 -5.18 -12.95 -6.81
CA HIS A 112 -6.26 -12.04 -6.42
C HIS A 112 -6.43 -10.90 -7.40
N GLU A 113 -7.64 -10.36 -7.47
CA GLU A 113 -7.96 -9.23 -8.33
C GLU A 113 -7.52 -7.91 -7.69
N ALA A 114 -6.97 -7.01 -8.49
CA ALA A 114 -6.53 -5.69 -8.06
C ALA A 114 -6.94 -4.59 -9.03
N LYS A 115 -7.06 -3.39 -8.50
CA LYS A 115 -7.11 -2.13 -9.26
C LYS A 115 -5.77 -1.43 -9.14
N ILE A 116 -5.22 -1.02 -10.28
CA ILE A 116 -3.95 -0.31 -10.36
C ILE A 116 -4.15 0.97 -11.16
N GLU A 117 -3.73 2.09 -10.59
CA GLU A 117 -3.68 3.39 -11.28
C GLU A 117 -2.22 3.78 -11.50
N LEU A 118 -1.90 4.20 -12.70
CA LEU A 118 -0.57 4.66 -13.09
C LEU A 118 -0.45 6.17 -13.04
N THR A 119 0.78 6.67 -12.93
CA THR A 119 1.09 8.10 -12.99
C THR A 119 0.97 8.67 -14.39
N GLU A 120 1.14 7.84 -15.41
CA GLU A 120 1.05 8.23 -16.82
C GLU A 120 0.28 7.20 -17.63
N LEU A 121 -0.08 7.57 -18.85
CA LEU A 121 -0.80 6.68 -19.76
C LEU A 121 0.13 5.57 -20.29
N VAL A 122 -0.35 4.35 -20.25
CA VAL A 122 0.23 3.19 -20.94
C VAL A 122 -0.83 2.64 -21.87
N ASP A 123 -0.52 2.60 -23.16
CA ASP A 123 -1.49 2.24 -24.23
C ASP A 123 -2.81 3.01 -24.12
N GLY A 124 -2.73 4.31 -23.81
CA GLY A 124 -3.87 5.20 -23.70
C GLY A 124 -4.69 5.05 -22.40
N ARG A 125 -4.21 4.27 -21.42
CA ARG A 125 -4.93 3.98 -20.18
C ARG A 125 -4.05 4.23 -18.95
N LYS A 126 -4.65 4.75 -17.89
CA LYS A 126 -4.03 4.90 -16.56
C LYS A 126 -4.54 3.90 -15.55
N ARG A 127 -5.75 3.37 -15.74
CA ARG A 127 -6.43 2.51 -14.78
C ARG A 127 -6.59 1.12 -15.35
N PHE A 128 -6.16 0.15 -14.57
CA PHE A 128 -6.23 -1.26 -14.92
C PHE A 128 -6.90 -2.03 -13.79
N ARG A 129 -7.69 -3.02 -14.16
CA ARG A 129 -8.29 -3.98 -13.25
C ARG A 129 -8.03 -5.37 -13.80
N GLY A 130 -7.53 -6.25 -12.95
CA GLY A 130 -7.27 -7.62 -13.37
C GLY A 130 -6.72 -8.48 -12.25
N LEU A 131 -6.40 -9.72 -12.62
CA LEU A 131 -5.84 -10.71 -11.73
C LEU A 131 -4.33 -10.54 -11.64
N ILE A 132 -3.80 -10.45 -10.43
CA ILE A 132 -2.36 -10.44 -10.21
C ILE A 132 -1.82 -11.84 -10.48
N GLU A 133 -0.89 -11.96 -11.43
CA GLU A 133 -0.22 -13.23 -11.72
C GLU A 133 1.12 -13.37 -10.98
N GLY A 134 1.70 -12.27 -10.57
CA GLY A 134 2.96 -12.24 -9.83
C GLY A 134 3.82 -11.04 -10.18
N VAL A 135 5.08 -11.11 -9.81
CA VAL A 135 6.09 -10.08 -10.05
C VAL A 135 7.22 -10.67 -10.88
N VAL A 136 7.60 -9.98 -11.94
CA VAL A 136 8.74 -10.34 -12.78
C VAL A 136 9.63 -9.11 -12.92
N LYS A 137 10.86 -9.18 -12.40
CA LYS A 137 11.77 -8.04 -12.33
C LYS A 137 11.14 -6.84 -11.63
N ASP A 138 11.06 -5.70 -12.29
CA ASP A 138 10.54 -4.44 -11.74
C ASP A 138 9.09 -4.15 -12.15
N GLU A 139 8.33 -5.19 -12.48
CA GLU A 139 6.94 -5.02 -12.89
C GLU A 139 6.01 -6.08 -12.28
N VAL A 140 4.78 -5.66 -12.04
CA VAL A 140 3.69 -6.58 -11.72
C VAL A 140 3.07 -7.11 -13.01
N ARG A 141 2.81 -8.42 -13.05
CA ARG A 141 2.08 -9.08 -14.13
C ARG A 141 0.61 -9.14 -13.78
N LEU A 142 -0.19 -8.52 -14.63
CA LEU A 142 -1.63 -8.41 -14.45
C LEU A 142 -2.36 -9.03 -15.64
N LYS A 143 -3.25 -9.96 -15.36
CA LYS A 143 -4.13 -10.58 -16.36
C LYS A 143 -5.39 -9.76 -16.49
N ILE A 144 -5.60 -9.16 -17.64
CA ILE A 144 -6.73 -8.27 -17.91
C ILE A 144 -7.59 -8.78 -19.07
N GLU A 145 -8.86 -8.42 -19.05
CA GLU A 145 -9.76 -8.60 -20.19
C GLU A 145 -9.72 -7.35 -21.06
N LEU A 146 -9.55 -7.54 -22.36
CA LEU A 146 -9.59 -6.47 -23.34
C LEU A 146 -10.82 -6.59 -24.21
N GLU A 147 -11.47 -5.45 -24.43
CA GLU A 147 -12.58 -5.35 -25.36
C GLU A 147 -12.18 -5.84 -26.75
N GLY A 148 -12.98 -6.72 -27.35
CA GLY A 148 -12.73 -7.28 -28.68
C GLY A 148 -11.75 -8.46 -28.73
N LYS A 149 -11.20 -8.91 -27.60
CA LYS A 149 -10.41 -10.15 -27.52
C LYS A 149 -11.18 -11.25 -26.81
N ALA A 150 -11.13 -12.44 -27.36
CA ALA A 150 -11.82 -13.61 -26.80
C ALA A 150 -11.16 -14.14 -25.51
N GLU A 151 -9.85 -13.89 -25.34
CA GLU A 151 -9.08 -14.38 -24.20
C GLU A 151 -8.41 -13.23 -23.45
N PRO A 152 -8.28 -13.35 -22.12
CA PRO A 152 -7.51 -12.40 -21.32
C PRO A 152 -6.06 -12.34 -21.78
N VAL A 153 -5.44 -11.18 -21.59
CA VAL A 153 -4.01 -10.96 -21.86
C VAL A 153 -3.27 -10.59 -20.59
N THR A 154 -2.02 -11.02 -20.49
CA THR A 154 -1.13 -10.62 -19.41
C THR A 154 -0.30 -9.42 -19.83
N ILE A 155 -0.34 -8.37 -19.03
CA ILE A 155 0.46 -7.16 -19.22
C ILE A 155 1.43 -6.99 -18.05
N GLY A 156 2.56 -6.34 -18.33
CA GLY A 156 3.52 -5.93 -17.30
C GLY A 156 3.36 -4.44 -17.00
N LEU A 157 3.16 -4.09 -15.73
CA LEU A 157 3.08 -2.71 -15.28
C LEU A 157 4.32 -2.41 -14.42
N PRO A 158 5.20 -1.49 -14.87
CA PRO A 158 6.38 -1.11 -14.09
C PRO A 158 6.00 -0.51 -12.75
N PHE A 159 6.66 -0.95 -11.68
CA PHE A 159 6.43 -0.39 -10.34
C PHE A 159 6.68 1.12 -10.27
N SER A 160 7.63 1.61 -11.05
CA SER A 160 7.94 3.05 -11.13
C SER A 160 6.78 3.92 -11.61
N LEU A 161 5.82 3.34 -12.31
CA LEU A 161 4.65 4.03 -12.84
C LEU A 161 3.42 3.91 -11.95
N ILE A 162 3.44 3.08 -10.92
CA ILE A 162 2.28 2.87 -10.06
C ILE A 162 2.08 4.06 -9.14
N ASN A 163 0.93 4.71 -9.27
CA ASN A 163 0.48 5.76 -8.37
C ASN A 163 -0.28 5.18 -7.18
N GLU A 164 -1.21 4.28 -7.43
CA GLU A 164 -2.03 3.62 -6.43
C GLU A 164 -2.37 2.20 -6.89
N ALA A 165 -2.38 1.28 -5.95
CA ALA A 165 -2.85 -0.09 -6.19
C ALA A 165 -3.56 -0.60 -4.94
N LYS A 166 -4.64 -1.34 -5.14
CA LYS A 166 -5.38 -1.96 -4.04
C LYS A 166 -6.07 -3.24 -4.49
N LEU A 167 -6.21 -4.16 -3.54
CA LEU A 167 -6.97 -5.38 -3.76
C LEU A 167 -8.45 -5.05 -3.95
N ILE A 168 -9.08 -5.80 -4.84
CA ILE A 168 -10.53 -5.90 -4.89
C ILE A 168 -10.86 -7.18 -4.14
N ALA A 169 -11.27 -7.02 -2.88
CA ALA A 169 -11.64 -8.16 -2.07
C ALA A 169 -13.11 -8.52 -2.32
N ASP A 170 -13.33 -9.76 -2.74
CA ASP A 170 -14.57 -10.43 -2.49
C ASP A 170 -14.58 -10.87 -1.02
N MET A 171 -15.64 -10.54 -0.29
CA MET A 171 -15.77 -10.84 1.14
C MET A 171 -15.63 -12.35 1.45
N GLU A 172 -16.01 -13.20 0.53
CA GLU A 172 -15.88 -14.66 0.69
C GLU A 172 -14.44 -15.12 0.55
N SER A 173 -13.73 -14.61 -0.46
CA SER A 173 -12.30 -14.89 -0.67
C SER A 173 -11.45 -14.38 0.49
N PHE A 174 -11.77 -13.22 1.02
CA PHE A 174 -11.05 -12.63 2.15
C PHE A 174 -11.20 -13.47 3.43
N LYS A 175 -12.42 -13.95 3.72
CA LYS A 175 -12.66 -14.85 4.86
C LYS A 175 -11.94 -16.19 4.72
N ALA A 176 -11.90 -16.75 3.52
CA ALA A 176 -11.20 -17.99 3.23
C ALA A 176 -9.68 -17.84 3.45
N ASP A 177 -9.09 -16.73 3.00
CA ASP A 177 -7.67 -16.47 3.16
C ASP A 177 -7.27 -16.22 4.62
N LEU A 178 -8.11 -15.54 5.39
CA LEU A 178 -7.88 -15.35 6.83
C LEU A 178 -7.95 -16.68 7.59
N SER A 179 -8.83 -17.59 7.18
CA SER A 179 -8.96 -18.90 7.83
C SER A 179 -7.86 -19.89 7.40
N GLY A 180 -7.26 -19.68 6.24
CA GLY A 180 -6.18 -20.54 5.69
C GLY A 180 -4.76 -20.10 6.08
N ARG A 181 -4.57 -18.90 6.57
CA ARG A 181 -3.28 -18.40 7.05
C ARG A 181 -3.03 -18.88 8.49
N LYS A 182 -2.50 -20.10 8.61
CA LYS A 182 -1.82 -20.46 9.85
C LYS A 182 -0.58 -19.56 9.97
N PRO A 183 -0.35 -18.97 11.16
CA PRO A 183 0.89 -18.23 11.38
C PRO A 183 2.07 -19.16 11.08
N ALA A 184 2.96 -18.68 10.25
CA ALA A 184 4.23 -19.34 10.06
C ALA A 184 4.99 -19.25 11.40
N HIS A 185 5.21 -20.42 12.00
CA HIS A 185 6.03 -20.54 13.19
C HIS A 185 7.50 -20.33 12.84
#